data_1d24d2bdf9c718821dc9a2bb1f105092
#
_entry.id   1d24d2bdf9c718821dc9a2bb1f105092
#
_cell.length_a   1.000
_cell.length_b   1.000
_cell.length_c   1.000
_cell.angle_alpha   90.00
_cell.angle_beta   90.00
_cell.angle_gamma   90.00
#
_symmetry.space_group_name_H-M   'P 1'
#
loop_
_entity.id
_entity.type
_entity.pdbx_description
1 polymer ?
#
loop_
_entity_poly.entity_id
_entity_poly.type
_entity_poly.pdbx_seq_one_letter_code
_entity_poly.pdbx_strand_id
1 'polypeptide(L)'
;PDIDQIYMNALHLLGEQGGWPLTMFLTPQAEPVWGGTYFPKESRYGRPAFTDILREVSRMFREEPDKIEQNRAALLARLADKERPAGKVSMGVSELDAAARQIGNAFDSVHGGLRGAPKFPQPAILEMLWRAGLRTGDATFFETVEHSLERISEGGIYDHLGGGFSRYSVDERWLVPHFEKMLYDNAQLLELLALAFQRSGNALFRQRARETVDWLQREMTTSERAFAASLDADSEGEEGKFYVWLKNEIIELLGPDAGKFFAQHYDVTDAGNFEGHTILNRLHRLARSAADEARLTALRAILLEARGSRVRPGLDDKVLADWNGLMIASLVNAGIIFDEPSWLVIAKHAFDFIARTMTNADRLGHSWRAGRLLFPGLASDFAAMIRAALALHEATGERSYLEQALAWQRAFDAHYADPDTGGYYLSADDADDLLLRPHATADDATPNPNAVAAQNLVRLAVLAGDEQWRQQADRLIEGILSAAASNLFGHVALLNALDLRLRGAQIVVTGADARADALIAAALQLPFIGRILLRAGTAAALPAAHPAQEKITAAQTSAAFICVGATCSLPVAAPDQIADTVAAMRRT
;
A
#
# COMPACT_ATOMS: atom_id res chain seq x y z
N PRO A 1 11.69 -4.17 10.97
CA PRO A 1 10.40 -3.55 11.34
C PRO A 1 9.97 -3.86 12.77
N ASP A 2 10.12 -5.12 13.26
CA ASP A 2 9.77 -5.54 14.62
C ASP A 2 10.58 -4.82 15.69
N ILE A 3 11.91 -4.80 15.56
CA ILE A 3 12.82 -4.07 16.45
C ILE A 3 12.47 -2.58 16.45
N ASP A 4 12.26 -1.99 15.28
CA ASP A 4 11.88 -0.57 15.16
C ASP A 4 10.56 -0.28 15.88
N GLN A 5 9.54 -1.11 15.69
CA GLN A 5 8.24 -0.96 16.34
C GLN A 5 8.33 -1.06 17.86
N ILE A 6 9.11 -2.02 18.39
CA ILE A 6 9.30 -2.19 19.84
C ILE A 6 9.91 -0.91 20.45
N TYR A 7 11.00 -0.42 19.85
CA TYR A 7 11.72 0.71 20.44
C TYR A 7 11.07 2.06 20.13
N MET A 8 10.37 2.21 19.01
CA MET A 8 9.54 3.38 18.76
C MET A 8 8.37 3.46 19.75
N ASN A 9 7.74 2.33 20.06
CA ASN A 9 6.72 2.24 21.11
C ASN A 9 7.30 2.60 22.49
N ALA A 10 8.51 2.13 22.82
CA ALA A 10 9.19 2.51 24.06
C ALA A 10 9.46 4.02 24.12
N LEU A 11 9.90 4.63 23.03
CA LEU A 11 10.13 6.08 22.94
C LEU A 11 8.85 6.88 23.17
N HIS A 12 7.75 6.49 22.53
CA HIS A 12 6.43 7.12 22.75
C HIS A 12 5.97 7.02 24.21
N LEU A 13 6.26 5.90 24.89
CA LEU A 13 5.93 5.71 26.30
C LEU A 13 6.78 6.58 27.24
N LEU A 14 7.95 7.06 26.79
CA LEU A 14 8.76 8.08 27.46
C LEU A 14 8.19 9.49 27.29
N GLY A 15 7.17 9.68 26.46
CA GLY A 15 6.54 10.98 26.17
C GLY A 15 7.20 11.76 25.05
N GLU A 16 8.15 11.15 24.32
CA GLU A 16 8.81 11.75 23.16
C GLU A 16 7.99 11.54 21.88
N GLN A 17 8.11 12.49 20.95
CA GLN A 17 7.61 12.29 19.59
C GLN A 17 8.52 11.32 18.85
N GLY A 18 7.94 10.31 18.21
CA GLY A 18 8.66 9.36 17.38
C GLY A 18 9.30 10.01 16.16
N GLY A 19 10.25 9.32 15.54
CA GLY A 19 10.95 9.75 14.32
C GLY A 19 12.34 9.16 14.20
N TRP A 20 12.91 9.25 13.02
CA TRP A 20 14.28 8.83 12.74
C TRP A 20 15.20 10.03 12.57
N PRO A 21 16.49 9.89 12.98
CA PRO A 21 17.10 8.70 13.57
C PRO A 21 16.56 8.38 14.96
N LEU A 22 16.27 7.10 15.24
CA LEU A 22 15.90 6.62 16.56
C LEU A 22 17.15 6.16 17.32
N THR A 23 17.35 6.72 18.52
CA THR A 23 18.45 6.34 19.42
C THR A 23 17.86 5.80 20.71
N MET A 24 18.09 4.52 21.01
CA MET A 24 17.65 3.90 22.27
C MET A 24 18.84 3.34 23.04
N PHE A 25 18.86 3.57 24.35
CA PHE A 25 19.81 2.98 25.28
C PHE A 25 19.16 1.76 25.92
N LEU A 26 19.87 0.65 25.84
CA LEU A 26 19.36 -0.67 26.21
C LEU A 26 20.25 -1.30 27.28
N THR A 27 19.68 -2.25 28.04
CA THR A 27 20.46 -3.20 28.82
C THR A 27 21.14 -4.23 27.88
N PRO A 28 22.10 -5.05 28.37
CA PRO A 28 22.65 -6.15 27.59
C PRO A 28 21.61 -7.19 27.15
N GLN A 29 20.43 -7.20 27.75
CA GLN A 29 19.28 -8.04 27.39
C GLN A 29 18.32 -7.34 26.42
N ALA A 30 18.77 -6.27 25.76
CA ALA A 30 17.99 -5.46 24.80
C ALA A 30 16.75 -4.75 25.39
N GLU A 31 16.66 -4.61 26.72
CA GLU A 31 15.55 -3.94 27.39
C GLU A 31 15.73 -2.41 27.36
N PRO A 32 14.72 -1.63 26.96
CA PRO A 32 14.85 -0.18 26.82
C PRO A 32 14.89 0.52 28.18
N VAL A 33 15.77 1.50 28.30
CA VAL A 33 15.96 2.32 29.50
C VAL A 33 15.59 3.78 29.25
N TRP A 34 16.07 4.34 28.14
CA TRP A 34 15.86 5.71 27.74
C TRP A 34 16.21 5.89 26.27
N GLY A 35 15.72 6.97 25.63
CA GLY A 35 16.03 7.25 24.24
C GLY A 35 15.58 8.64 23.78
N GLY A 36 15.78 8.88 22.50
CA GLY A 36 15.36 10.10 21.79
C GLY A 36 15.53 9.92 20.29
N THR A 37 15.21 10.94 19.54
CA THR A 37 15.41 10.92 18.09
C THR A 37 16.80 11.46 17.73
N TYR A 38 16.89 12.67 17.27
CA TYR A 38 18.14 13.28 16.82
C TYR A 38 18.89 13.98 17.98
N PHE A 39 20.18 13.68 18.13
CA PHE A 39 21.12 14.40 19.01
C PHE A 39 22.21 15.08 18.17
N PRO A 40 22.38 16.40 18.29
CA PRO A 40 23.41 17.12 17.54
C PRO A 40 24.83 16.75 17.98
N LYS A 41 25.82 16.98 17.12
CA LYS A 41 27.23 16.80 17.44
C LYS A 41 27.71 17.75 18.56
N GLU A 42 27.17 18.98 18.54
CA GLU A 42 27.44 20.04 19.54
C GLU A 42 26.10 20.55 20.07
N SER A 43 26.07 20.94 21.36
CA SER A 43 24.83 21.46 21.98
C SER A 43 24.29 22.68 21.22
N ARG A 44 23.06 22.59 20.70
CA ARG A 44 22.41 23.68 19.95
C ARG A 44 20.88 23.57 20.00
N TYR A 45 20.23 24.70 19.86
CA TYR A 45 18.76 24.77 19.84
C TYR A 45 18.08 24.14 21.08
N GLY A 46 18.75 24.25 22.27
CA GLY A 46 18.24 23.65 23.50
C GLY A 46 18.38 22.13 23.61
N ARG A 47 19.04 21.48 22.64
CA ARG A 47 19.35 20.05 22.67
C ARG A 47 20.81 19.82 23.07
N PRO A 48 21.08 18.88 24.00
CA PRO A 48 22.45 18.51 24.39
C PRO A 48 23.18 17.80 23.25
N ALA A 49 24.51 17.87 23.26
CA ALA A 49 25.33 17.11 22.33
C ALA A 49 25.23 15.61 22.60
N PHE A 50 25.34 14.79 21.57
CA PHE A 50 25.27 13.32 21.69
C PHE A 50 26.36 12.79 22.66
N THR A 51 27.56 13.39 22.65
CA THR A 51 28.63 13.03 23.60
C THR A 51 28.26 13.29 25.05
N ASP A 52 27.48 14.33 25.34
CA ASP A 52 27.02 14.65 26.69
C ASP A 52 25.95 13.67 27.16
N ILE A 53 25.05 13.28 26.26
CA ILE A 53 24.07 12.20 26.51
C ILE A 53 24.81 10.89 26.84
N LEU A 54 25.83 10.49 26.06
CA LEU A 54 26.57 9.26 26.30
C LEU A 54 27.25 9.28 27.68
N ARG A 55 27.84 10.44 28.08
CA ARG A 55 28.46 10.58 29.39
C ARG A 55 27.46 10.48 30.52
N GLU A 56 26.30 11.12 30.37
CA GLU A 56 25.27 11.12 31.40
C GLU A 56 24.63 9.74 31.56
N VAL A 57 24.29 9.07 30.48
CA VAL A 57 23.76 7.69 30.52
C VAL A 57 24.78 6.75 31.15
N SER A 58 26.08 6.88 30.77
CA SER A 58 27.17 6.10 31.39
C SER A 58 27.33 6.38 32.87
N ARG A 59 27.15 7.63 33.30
CA ARG A 59 27.18 8.02 34.73
C ARG A 59 26.03 7.37 35.47
N MET A 60 24.78 7.49 34.95
CA MET A 60 23.59 6.93 35.56
C MET A 60 23.69 5.40 35.74
N PHE A 61 24.20 4.69 34.74
CA PHE A 61 24.40 3.25 34.84
C PHE A 61 25.36 2.83 35.96
N ARG A 62 26.36 3.67 36.27
CA ARG A 62 27.38 3.38 37.32
C ARG A 62 26.98 3.88 38.69
N GLU A 63 26.37 5.07 38.77
CA GLU A 63 26.12 5.76 40.03
C GLU A 63 24.68 5.64 40.53
N GLU A 64 23.72 5.40 39.63
CA GLU A 64 22.28 5.36 39.93
C GLU A 64 21.59 4.11 39.36
N PRO A 65 22.14 2.90 39.57
CA PRO A 65 21.61 1.67 38.95
C PRO A 65 20.15 1.40 39.34
N ASP A 66 19.70 1.80 40.54
CA ASP A 66 18.33 1.60 40.98
C ASP A 66 17.32 2.42 40.13
N LYS A 67 17.71 3.64 39.68
CA LYS A 67 16.86 4.44 38.77
C LYS A 67 16.78 3.81 37.38
N ILE A 68 17.87 3.28 36.89
CA ILE A 68 17.90 2.54 35.61
C ILE A 68 16.95 1.34 35.68
N GLU A 69 17.01 0.57 36.75
CA GLU A 69 16.16 -0.59 36.96
C GLU A 69 14.68 -0.20 37.08
N GLN A 70 14.36 0.89 37.81
CA GLN A 70 13.00 1.41 37.90
C GLN A 70 12.43 1.83 36.54
N ASN A 71 13.21 2.58 35.73
CA ASN A 71 12.81 3.01 34.39
C ASN A 71 12.58 1.82 33.49
N ARG A 72 13.50 0.87 33.46
CA ARG A 72 13.44 -0.38 32.71
C ARG A 72 12.14 -1.14 33.04
N ALA A 73 11.91 -1.42 34.33
CA ALA A 73 10.73 -2.18 34.78
C ALA A 73 9.42 -1.45 34.42
N ALA A 74 9.39 -0.15 34.58
CA ALA A 74 8.21 0.66 34.24
C ALA A 74 7.92 0.67 32.72
N LEU A 75 8.95 0.78 31.89
CA LEU A 75 8.79 0.73 30.43
C LEU A 75 8.33 -0.65 29.95
N LEU A 76 8.95 -1.73 30.46
CA LEU A 76 8.57 -3.09 30.12
C LEU A 76 7.10 -3.39 30.49
N ALA A 77 6.69 -3.00 31.71
CA ALA A 77 5.31 -3.19 32.14
C ALA A 77 4.31 -2.44 31.22
N ARG A 78 4.64 -1.20 30.83
CA ARG A 78 3.79 -0.40 29.95
C ARG A 78 3.79 -0.92 28.50
N LEU A 79 4.91 -1.43 28.00
CA LEU A 79 4.98 -2.07 26.69
C LEU A 79 4.09 -3.32 26.67
N ALA A 80 4.19 -4.18 27.69
CA ALA A 80 3.35 -5.37 27.79
C ALA A 80 1.85 -5.04 27.95
N ASP A 81 1.50 -3.93 28.62
CA ASP A 81 0.10 -3.51 28.78
C ASP A 81 -0.48 -2.91 27.48
N LYS A 82 0.34 -2.23 26.69
CA LYS A 82 -0.07 -1.67 25.38
C LYS A 82 -0.49 -2.74 24.38
N GLU A 83 0.05 -3.93 24.47
CA GLU A 83 -0.29 -5.07 23.60
C GLU A 83 -1.61 -5.76 24.00
N ARG A 84 -2.25 -5.36 25.12
CA ARG A 84 -3.52 -5.94 25.54
C ARG A 84 -4.69 -5.33 24.77
N PRO A 85 -5.65 -6.16 24.32
CA PRO A 85 -6.83 -5.66 23.63
C PRO A 85 -7.67 -4.76 24.54
N ALA A 86 -7.98 -3.56 24.08
CA ALA A 86 -9.00 -2.72 24.68
C ALA A 86 -10.38 -3.30 24.32
N GLY A 87 -11.34 -3.27 25.23
CA GLY A 87 -12.64 -3.93 25.17
C GLY A 87 -13.34 -4.03 23.81
N LYS A 88 -14.42 -4.79 23.71
CA LYS A 88 -15.12 -5.05 22.44
C LYS A 88 -15.88 -3.80 21.97
N VAL A 89 -15.65 -3.43 20.72
CA VAL A 89 -16.36 -2.40 19.97
C VAL A 89 -17.04 -3.04 18.77
N SER A 90 -18.26 -2.66 18.46
CA SER A 90 -18.97 -3.06 17.24
C SER A 90 -19.08 -1.86 16.31
N MET A 91 -18.72 -2.04 15.05
CA MET A 91 -18.92 -1.07 13.98
C MET A 91 -19.68 -1.72 12.82
N GLY A 92 -20.67 -1.01 12.32
CA GLY A 92 -21.44 -1.40 11.14
C GLY A 92 -21.24 -0.43 9.98
N VAL A 93 -22.13 -0.50 9.02
CA VAL A 93 -22.10 0.35 7.82
C VAL A 93 -22.27 1.83 8.17
N SER A 94 -23.13 2.16 9.14
CA SER A 94 -23.36 3.54 9.59
C SER A 94 -22.10 4.18 10.17
N GLU A 95 -21.34 3.45 10.97
CA GLU A 95 -20.08 3.90 11.56
C GLU A 95 -18.99 4.07 10.49
N LEU A 96 -18.94 3.16 9.50
CA LEU A 96 -18.05 3.29 8.34
C LEU A 96 -18.37 4.57 7.53
N ASP A 97 -19.65 4.88 7.33
CA ASP A 97 -20.07 6.10 6.62
C ASP A 97 -19.75 7.37 7.42
N ALA A 98 -19.91 7.32 8.74
CA ALA A 98 -19.53 8.42 9.62
C ALA A 98 -18.01 8.65 9.61
N ALA A 99 -17.23 7.58 9.68
CA ALA A 99 -15.78 7.61 9.59
C ALA A 99 -15.30 8.20 8.25
N ALA A 100 -15.88 7.78 7.12
CA ALA A 100 -15.55 8.31 5.81
C ALA A 100 -15.85 9.81 5.69
N ARG A 101 -16.98 10.30 6.22
CA ARG A 101 -17.30 11.74 6.28
C ARG A 101 -16.30 12.51 7.14
N GLN A 102 -15.95 11.98 8.31
CA GLN A 102 -14.96 12.61 9.19
C GLN A 102 -13.59 12.72 8.50
N ILE A 103 -13.14 11.67 7.84
CA ILE A 103 -11.89 11.63 7.07
C ILE A 103 -11.96 12.60 5.89
N GLY A 104 -13.05 12.60 5.11
CA GLY A 104 -13.24 13.49 3.98
C GLY A 104 -13.16 14.98 4.37
N ASN A 105 -13.66 15.35 5.54
CA ASN A 105 -13.59 16.71 6.08
C ASN A 105 -12.16 17.17 6.39
N ALA A 106 -11.20 16.26 6.52
CA ALA A 106 -9.78 16.60 6.75
C ALA A 106 -9.01 16.89 5.44
N PHE A 107 -9.63 16.66 4.28
CA PHE A 107 -8.97 16.87 2.98
C PHE A 107 -8.85 18.36 2.62
N ASP A 108 -7.81 18.66 1.87
CA ASP A 108 -7.52 19.95 1.27
C ASP A 108 -8.27 20.06 -0.06
N SER A 109 -9.26 20.96 -0.11
CA SER A 109 -10.08 21.18 -1.31
C SER A 109 -9.35 21.91 -2.44
N VAL A 110 -8.19 22.53 -2.17
CA VAL A 110 -7.40 23.28 -3.16
C VAL A 110 -6.28 22.43 -3.74
N HIS A 111 -5.52 21.78 -2.84
CA HIS A 111 -4.33 21.04 -3.23
C HIS A 111 -4.52 19.53 -3.21
N GLY A 112 -5.67 19.03 -2.77
CA GLY A 112 -5.89 17.59 -2.58
C GLY A 112 -5.07 16.98 -1.44
N GLY A 113 -5.34 15.73 -1.09
CA GLY A 113 -4.75 15.06 0.06
C GLY A 113 -5.18 15.64 1.40
N LEU A 114 -4.64 15.16 2.50
CA LEU A 114 -4.88 15.71 3.83
C LEU A 114 -4.27 17.12 3.95
N ARG A 115 -4.87 18.00 4.77
CA ARG A 115 -4.36 19.35 5.01
C ARG A 115 -3.03 19.34 5.75
N GLY A 116 -2.19 20.33 5.48
CA GLY A 116 -0.91 20.56 6.14
C GLY A 116 0.30 20.06 5.34
N ALA A 117 1.46 20.16 5.95
CA ALA A 117 2.74 19.70 5.43
C ALA A 117 3.58 19.10 6.56
N PRO A 118 4.43 18.10 6.30
CA PRO A 118 4.61 17.40 5.01
C PRO A 118 3.37 16.62 4.58
N LYS A 119 3.20 16.42 3.27
CA LYS A 119 2.06 15.70 2.68
C LYS A 119 2.46 14.33 2.16
N PHE A 120 1.82 13.30 2.70
CA PHE A 120 1.92 11.91 2.21
C PHE A 120 0.70 11.56 1.37
N PRO A 121 0.83 10.70 0.33
CA PRO A 121 -0.30 10.27 -0.50
C PRO A 121 -1.43 9.58 0.28
N GLN A 122 -1.12 8.88 1.38
CA GLN A 122 -2.07 8.18 2.26
C GLN A 122 -3.03 7.23 1.51
N PRO A 123 -2.52 6.21 0.81
CA PRO A 123 -3.33 5.38 -0.09
C PRO A 123 -4.49 4.66 0.61
N ALA A 124 -4.30 4.16 1.84
CA ALA A 124 -5.35 3.49 2.61
C ALA A 124 -6.55 4.43 2.87
N ILE A 125 -6.28 5.72 3.11
CA ILE A 125 -7.30 6.75 3.32
C ILE A 125 -8.05 7.04 2.01
N LEU A 126 -7.35 7.17 0.89
CA LEU A 126 -7.96 7.36 -0.43
C LEU A 126 -8.83 6.16 -0.81
N GLU A 127 -8.38 4.93 -0.51
CA GLU A 127 -9.19 3.71 -0.69
C GLU A 127 -10.47 3.74 0.16
N MET A 128 -10.39 4.17 1.42
CA MET A 128 -11.56 4.28 2.31
C MET A 128 -12.62 5.21 1.74
N LEU A 129 -12.23 6.37 1.22
CA LEU A 129 -13.16 7.29 0.57
C LEU A 129 -13.74 6.68 -0.70
N TRP A 130 -12.92 5.99 -1.51
CA TRP A 130 -13.40 5.29 -2.70
C TRP A 130 -14.45 4.23 -2.36
N ARG A 131 -14.20 3.43 -1.32
CA ARG A 131 -15.16 2.43 -0.81
C ARG A 131 -16.46 3.08 -0.31
N ALA A 132 -16.36 4.22 0.37
CA ALA A 132 -17.53 4.99 0.78
C ALA A 132 -18.37 5.46 -0.42
N GLY A 133 -17.73 5.96 -1.47
CA GLY A 133 -18.41 6.31 -2.73
C GLY A 133 -19.12 5.12 -3.38
N LEU A 134 -18.46 3.94 -3.41
CA LEU A 134 -19.07 2.70 -3.93
C LEU A 134 -20.26 2.23 -3.09
N ARG A 135 -20.25 2.46 -1.79
CA ARG A 135 -21.28 2.03 -0.84
C ARG A 135 -22.47 2.98 -0.81
N THR A 136 -22.22 4.28 -0.73
CA THR A 136 -23.27 5.30 -0.56
C THR A 136 -23.80 5.84 -1.88
N GLY A 137 -23.03 5.77 -2.97
CA GLY A 137 -23.31 6.44 -4.23
C GLY A 137 -23.03 7.95 -4.22
N ASP A 138 -22.46 8.49 -3.13
CA ASP A 138 -22.11 9.90 -3.02
C ASP A 138 -20.85 10.22 -3.85
N ALA A 139 -21.03 11.05 -4.87
CA ALA A 139 -19.98 11.42 -5.82
C ALA A 139 -18.82 12.20 -5.18
N THR A 140 -19.08 12.92 -4.09
CA THR A 140 -18.08 13.77 -3.42
C THR A 140 -16.87 12.97 -2.92
N PHE A 141 -17.07 11.72 -2.51
CA PHE A 141 -15.98 10.84 -2.11
C PHE A 141 -15.03 10.53 -3.29
N PHE A 142 -15.59 10.19 -4.45
CA PHE A 142 -14.79 9.94 -5.65
C PHE A 142 -14.08 11.19 -6.12
N GLU A 143 -14.77 12.33 -6.16
CA GLU A 143 -14.22 13.62 -6.57
C GLU A 143 -13.05 14.05 -5.68
N THR A 144 -13.13 13.81 -4.37
CA THR A 144 -12.04 14.08 -3.42
C THR A 144 -10.80 13.23 -3.74
N VAL A 145 -10.99 11.95 -4.05
CA VAL A 145 -9.88 11.05 -4.41
C VAL A 145 -9.29 11.41 -5.77
N GLU A 146 -10.14 11.62 -6.79
CA GLU A 146 -9.70 11.99 -8.14
C GLU A 146 -8.95 13.32 -8.13
N HIS A 147 -9.46 14.33 -7.43
CA HIS A 147 -8.77 15.60 -7.26
C HIS A 147 -7.40 15.45 -6.60
N SER A 148 -7.31 14.64 -5.53
CA SER A 148 -6.05 14.37 -4.86
C SER A 148 -5.04 13.69 -5.79
N LEU A 149 -5.47 12.65 -6.52
CA LEU A 149 -4.63 11.94 -7.48
C LEU A 149 -4.19 12.83 -8.65
N GLU A 150 -5.05 13.73 -9.13
CA GLU A 150 -4.66 14.72 -10.14
C GLU A 150 -3.56 15.64 -9.63
N ARG A 151 -3.72 16.20 -8.41
CA ARG A 151 -2.72 17.11 -7.81
C ARG A 151 -1.39 16.41 -7.58
N ILE A 152 -1.40 15.18 -7.06
CA ILE A 152 -0.22 14.32 -6.91
C ILE A 152 0.43 14.05 -8.28
N SER A 153 -0.37 13.72 -9.30
CA SER A 153 0.11 13.39 -10.65
C SER A 153 0.66 14.59 -11.43
N GLU A 154 0.30 15.82 -11.06
CA GLU A 154 0.76 17.06 -11.68
C GLU A 154 1.88 17.73 -10.87
N GLY A 155 2.05 17.35 -9.59
CA GLY A 155 3.06 17.89 -8.68
C GLY A 155 4.48 17.47 -9.01
N GLY A 156 5.44 18.10 -8.34
CA GLY A 156 6.85 17.72 -8.41
C GLY A 156 7.16 16.40 -7.68
N ILE A 157 6.22 15.90 -6.87
CA ILE A 157 6.32 14.56 -6.26
C ILE A 157 6.31 13.44 -7.32
N TYR A 158 5.78 13.70 -8.50
CA TYR A 158 5.83 12.80 -9.66
C TYR A 158 7.02 13.15 -10.55
N ASP A 159 7.84 12.17 -10.92
CA ASP A 159 8.95 12.35 -11.87
C ASP A 159 8.41 12.46 -13.30
N HIS A 160 8.25 13.66 -13.80
CA HIS A 160 7.68 13.95 -15.12
C HIS A 160 8.53 13.48 -16.31
N LEU A 161 9.77 13.07 -16.10
CA LEU A 161 10.64 12.51 -17.15
C LEU A 161 10.70 10.99 -17.10
N GLY A 162 11.04 10.45 -15.93
CA GLY A 162 11.32 9.02 -15.76
C GLY A 162 10.14 8.20 -15.24
N GLY A 163 9.09 8.84 -14.76
CA GLY A 163 7.98 8.15 -14.10
C GLY A 163 8.27 7.77 -12.65
N GLY A 164 7.25 7.28 -11.98
CA GLY A 164 7.28 6.94 -10.57
C GLY A 164 7.09 8.16 -9.66
N PHE A 165 6.58 7.89 -8.46
CA PHE A 165 6.28 8.88 -7.43
C PHE A 165 7.33 8.84 -6.35
N SER A 166 7.73 10.01 -5.85
CA SER A 166 8.52 10.16 -4.63
C SER A 166 7.64 9.92 -3.39
N ARG A 167 8.29 9.69 -2.25
CA ARG A 167 7.65 9.22 -1.02
C ARG A 167 6.62 10.20 -0.44
N TYR A 168 6.98 11.49 -0.32
CA TYR A 168 6.11 12.54 0.19
C TYR A 168 6.55 13.92 -0.33
N SER A 169 5.68 14.93 -0.14
CA SER A 169 6.01 16.33 -0.38
C SER A 169 6.27 17.05 0.94
N VAL A 170 7.32 17.87 0.98
CA VAL A 170 7.64 18.69 2.16
C VAL A 170 6.74 19.92 2.29
N ASP A 171 6.03 20.27 1.21
CA ASP A 171 5.07 21.37 1.16
C ASP A 171 3.63 20.87 0.97
N GLU A 172 2.66 21.78 1.15
CA GLU A 172 1.23 21.45 1.05
C GLU A 172 0.69 21.32 -0.38
N ARG A 173 1.49 21.67 -1.42
CA ARG A 173 1.06 21.78 -2.82
C ARG A 173 1.53 20.64 -3.69
N TRP A 174 2.26 19.66 -3.15
CA TRP A 174 2.88 18.56 -3.87
C TRP A 174 4.06 18.97 -4.78
N LEU A 175 4.68 20.13 -4.51
CA LEU A 175 5.74 20.68 -5.38
C LEU A 175 7.12 20.11 -5.05
N VAL A 176 7.54 20.21 -3.79
CA VAL A 176 8.90 19.84 -3.38
C VAL A 176 8.86 18.46 -2.73
N PRO A 177 9.33 17.41 -3.42
CA PRO A 177 9.34 16.07 -2.85
C PRO A 177 10.54 15.87 -1.91
N HIS A 178 10.43 14.90 -0.99
CA HIS A 178 11.57 14.11 -0.56
C HIS A 178 11.83 13.09 -1.68
N PHE A 179 12.97 13.20 -2.36
CA PHE A 179 13.18 12.57 -3.67
C PHE A 179 13.32 11.04 -3.66
N GLU A 180 13.30 10.40 -2.50
CA GLU A 180 13.28 8.96 -2.35
C GLU A 180 12.05 8.33 -3.05
N LYS A 181 12.25 7.25 -3.82
CA LYS A 181 11.15 6.52 -4.47
C LYS A 181 11.05 5.13 -3.90
N MET A 182 9.93 4.84 -3.24
CA MET A 182 9.68 3.55 -2.61
C MET A 182 8.82 2.66 -3.51
N LEU A 183 9.09 1.36 -3.51
CA LEU A 183 8.29 0.38 -4.25
C LEU A 183 6.84 0.37 -3.77
N TYR A 184 6.61 0.38 -2.45
CA TYR A 184 5.28 0.29 -1.85
C TYR A 184 4.39 1.50 -2.15
N ASP A 185 4.94 2.73 -2.22
CA ASP A 185 4.17 3.92 -2.57
C ASP A 185 3.67 3.83 -4.00
N ASN A 186 4.58 3.46 -4.91
CA ASN A 186 4.26 3.31 -6.33
C ASN A 186 3.28 2.18 -6.60
N ALA A 187 3.35 1.08 -5.83
CA ALA A 187 2.39 -0.02 -5.90
C ALA A 187 0.97 0.45 -5.54
N GLN A 188 0.82 1.12 -4.41
CA GLN A 188 -0.47 1.57 -3.91
C GLN A 188 -1.07 2.68 -4.80
N LEU A 189 -0.24 3.62 -5.27
CA LEU A 189 -0.69 4.67 -6.20
C LEU A 189 -1.11 4.09 -7.56
N LEU A 190 -0.45 3.05 -8.07
CA LEU A 190 -0.84 2.38 -9.30
C LEU A 190 -2.28 1.81 -9.22
N GLU A 191 -2.65 1.19 -8.09
CA GLU A 191 -4.02 0.71 -7.87
C GLU A 191 -5.04 1.86 -7.82
N LEU A 192 -4.72 2.95 -7.12
CA LEU A 192 -5.61 4.10 -7.03
C LEU A 192 -5.80 4.79 -8.39
N LEU A 193 -4.73 4.91 -9.19
CA LEU A 193 -4.82 5.43 -10.56
C LEU A 193 -5.71 4.54 -11.44
N ALA A 194 -5.64 3.21 -11.27
CA ALA A 194 -6.50 2.29 -12.00
C ALA A 194 -7.98 2.46 -11.62
N LEU A 195 -8.30 2.56 -10.33
CA LEU A 195 -9.66 2.82 -9.85
C LEU A 195 -10.21 4.16 -10.36
N ALA A 196 -9.42 5.23 -10.27
CA ALA A 196 -9.81 6.56 -10.70
C ALA A 196 -10.02 6.61 -12.24
N PHE A 197 -9.13 5.96 -13.00
CA PHE A 197 -9.30 5.83 -14.46
C PHE A 197 -10.55 5.05 -14.84
N GLN A 198 -10.81 3.93 -14.17
CA GLN A 198 -11.97 3.07 -14.43
C GLN A 198 -13.28 3.86 -14.34
N ARG A 199 -13.40 4.77 -13.38
CA ARG A 199 -14.59 5.60 -13.18
C ARG A 199 -14.63 6.81 -14.13
N SER A 200 -13.52 7.56 -14.23
CA SER A 200 -13.49 8.87 -14.90
C SER A 200 -13.10 8.83 -16.37
N GLY A 201 -12.39 7.78 -16.80
CA GLY A 201 -11.76 7.73 -18.12
C GLY A 201 -10.62 8.76 -18.31
N ASN A 202 -10.17 9.43 -17.23
CA ASN A 202 -9.18 10.50 -17.31
C ASN A 202 -7.84 9.99 -17.83
N ALA A 203 -7.43 10.49 -19.00
CA ALA A 203 -6.20 10.08 -19.69
C ALA A 203 -4.93 10.32 -18.85
N LEU A 204 -4.94 11.29 -17.93
CA LEU A 204 -3.82 11.53 -17.01
C LEU A 204 -3.51 10.31 -16.17
N PHE A 205 -4.53 9.67 -15.58
CA PHE A 205 -4.33 8.49 -14.72
C PHE A 205 -3.77 7.31 -15.50
N ARG A 206 -4.25 7.06 -16.73
CA ARG A 206 -3.68 6.03 -17.61
C ARG A 206 -2.22 6.31 -17.95
N GLN A 207 -1.91 7.57 -18.27
CA GLN A 207 -0.55 7.98 -18.60
C GLN A 207 0.39 7.75 -17.41
N ARG A 208 0.02 8.21 -16.22
CA ARG A 208 0.83 8.04 -15.00
C ARG A 208 1.02 6.58 -14.62
N ALA A 209 -0.01 5.76 -14.75
CA ALA A 209 0.08 4.33 -14.51
C ALA A 209 1.09 3.66 -15.46
N ARG A 210 1.03 3.94 -16.77
CA ARG A 210 2.00 3.40 -17.74
C ARG A 210 3.42 3.87 -17.47
N GLU A 211 3.63 5.18 -17.30
CA GLU A 211 4.94 5.74 -17.00
C GLU A 211 5.52 5.21 -15.67
N THR A 212 4.68 4.89 -14.67
CA THR A 212 5.11 4.26 -13.42
C THR A 212 5.55 2.80 -13.63
N VAL A 213 4.83 2.03 -14.45
CA VAL A 213 5.25 0.66 -14.77
C VAL A 213 6.50 0.66 -15.67
N ASP A 214 6.63 1.61 -16.59
CA ASP A 214 7.86 1.78 -17.39
C ASP A 214 9.07 2.11 -16.50
N TRP A 215 8.89 2.97 -15.49
CA TRP A 215 9.91 3.23 -14.47
C TRP A 215 10.26 1.97 -13.68
N LEU A 216 9.27 1.22 -13.21
CA LEU A 216 9.46 -0.03 -12.48
C LEU A 216 10.31 -1.02 -13.27
N GLN A 217 10.02 -1.19 -14.57
CA GLN A 217 10.74 -2.10 -15.43
C GLN A 217 12.17 -1.62 -15.72
N ARG A 218 12.36 -0.32 -15.92
CA ARG A 218 13.65 0.26 -16.31
C ARG A 218 14.62 0.40 -15.14
N GLU A 219 14.11 0.73 -13.93
CA GLU A 219 14.96 1.17 -12.82
C GLU A 219 14.88 0.27 -11.58
N MET A 220 13.77 -0.45 -11.38
CA MET A 220 13.51 -1.20 -10.16
C MET A 220 13.49 -2.72 -10.35
N THR A 221 13.58 -3.23 -11.58
CA THR A 221 13.57 -4.67 -11.83
C THR A 221 14.96 -5.25 -11.60
N THR A 222 15.05 -6.25 -10.72
CA THR A 222 16.30 -6.98 -10.41
C THR A 222 16.62 -8.03 -11.47
N SER A 223 17.84 -8.61 -11.41
CA SER A 223 18.25 -9.71 -12.28
C SER A 223 17.35 -10.94 -12.16
N GLU A 224 16.74 -11.13 -11.00
CA GLU A 224 15.80 -12.21 -10.66
C GLU A 224 14.39 -11.96 -11.22
N ARG A 225 14.13 -10.79 -11.81
CA ARG A 225 12.81 -10.34 -12.29
C ARG A 225 11.79 -10.09 -11.16
N ALA A 226 12.28 -9.83 -9.96
CA ALA A 226 11.51 -9.23 -8.89
C ALA A 226 11.82 -7.73 -8.81
N PHE A 227 11.34 -7.02 -7.80
CA PHE A 227 11.51 -5.58 -7.70
C PHE A 227 12.37 -5.21 -6.51
N ALA A 228 13.29 -4.27 -6.74
CA ALA A 228 14.10 -3.61 -5.73
C ALA A 228 13.24 -2.79 -4.75
N ALA A 229 13.77 -2.50 -3.57
CA ALA A 229 13.02 -1.82 -2.52
C ALA A 229 12.83 -0.33 -2.78
N SER A 230 13.92 0.40 -3.09
CA SER A 230 13.87 1.86 -3.22
C SER A 230 15.02 2.44 -4.04
N LEU A 231 14.82 3.69 -4.47
CA LEU A 231 15.86 4.61 -4.94
C LEU A 231 16.07 5.69 -3.88
N ASP A 232 17.34 5.99 -3.58
CA ASP A 232 17.72 7.02 -2.63
C ASP A 232 17.25 8.43 -3.09
N ALA A 233 17.10 9.34 -2.15
CA ALA A 233 16.84 10.75 -2.43
C ALA A 233 18.07 11.47 -2.97
N ASP A 234 19.26 11.01 -2.54
CA ASP A 234 20.54 11.67 -2.78
C ASP A 234 21.27 11.13 -4.01
N SER A 235 21.92 12.04 -4.72
CA SER A 235 22.95 11.73 -5.70
C SER A 235 24.18 12.59 -5.40
N GLU A 236 25.36 11.95 -5.31
CA GLU A 236 26.62 12.62 -4.95
C GLU A 236 26.56 13.39 -3.61
N GLY A 237 25.72 12.93 -2.67
CA GLY A 237 25.51 13.55 -1.35
C GLY A 237 24.63 14.80 -1.34
N GLU A 238 23.89 15.06 -2.41
CA GLU A 238 22.95 16.17 -2.53
C GLU A 238 21.55 15.64 -2.88
N GLU A 239 20.55 16.01 -2.06
CA GLU A 239 19.16 15.60 -2.29
C GLU A 239 18.59 16.22 -3.56
N GLY A 240 17.96 15.40 -4.40
CA GLY A 240 17.29 15.84 -5.63
C GLY A 240 18.20 16.15 -6.81
N LYS A 241 19.53 16.17 -6.66
CA LYS A 241 20.49 16.54 -7.70
C LYS A 241 20.29 15.83 -9.03
N PHE A 242 19.92 14.55 -8.99
CA PHE A 242 19.66 13.76 -10.19
C PHE A 242 18.40 14.26 -10.95
N TYR A 243 17.40 14.81 -10.26
CA TYR A 243 16.07 15.07 -10.79
C TYR A 243 15.86 16.53 -11.22
N VAL A 244 16.56 17.49 -10.62
CA VAL A 244 16.35 18.92 -10.84
C VAL A 244 17.08 19.45 -12.06
N TRP A 245 16.62 20.58 -12.61
CA TRP A 245 17.10 21.15 -13.86
C TRP A 245 17.33 22.65 -13.77
N LEU A 246 18.36 23.13 -14.48
CA LEU A 246 18.50 24.53 -14.78
C LEU A 246 17.77 24.87 -16.09
N LYS A 247 17.16 26.06 -16.18
CA LYS A 247 16.48 26.50 -17.39
C LYS A 247 17.42 26.53 -18.60
N ASN A 248 18.64 27.02 -18.43
CA ASN A 248 19.63 27.09 -19.51
C ASN A 248 20.01 25.69 -20.03
N GLU A 249 20.16 24.72 -19.15
CA GLU A 249 20.43 23.32 -19.52
C GLU A 249 19.32 22.75 -20.41
N ILE A 250 18.05 22.99 -20.05
CA ILE A 250 16.89 22.57 -20.86
C ILE A 250 16.88 23.26 -22.22
N ILE A 251 17.16 24.57 -22.27
CA ILE A 251 17.20 25.31 -23.56
C ILE A 251 18.36 24.84 -24.44
N GLU A 252 19.52 24.53 -23.86
CA GLU A 252 20.69 24.01 -24.56
C GLU A 252 20.42 22.65 -25.19
N LEU A 253 19.77 21.75 -24.46
CA LEU A 253 19.43 20.40 -24.93
C LEU A 253 18.29 20.39 -25.98
N LEU A 254 17.26 21.21 -25.78
CA LEU A 254 16.05 21.18 -26.63
C LEU A 254 16.06 22.24 -27.76
N GLY A 255 16.97 23.22 -27.70
CA GLY A 255 16.97 24.41 -28.54
C GLY A 255 16.02 25.49 -28.04
N PRO A 256 16.19 26.75 -28.51
CA PRO A 256 15.49 27.94 -27.95
C PRO A 256 13.97 27.85 -27.97
N ASP A 257 13.38 27.41 -29.08
CA ASP A 257 11.91 27.40 -29.24
C ASP A 257 11.25 26.21 -28.50
N ALA A 258 11.83 25.04 -28.63
CA ALA A 258 11.31 23.85 -27.93
C ALA A 258 11.57 23.93 -26.43
N GLY A 259 12.73 24.46 -26.02
CA GLY A 259 13.05 24.68 -24.60
C GLY A 259 12.10 25.71 -23.94
N LYS A 260 11.77 26.83 -24.61
CA LYS A 260 10.76 27.78 -24.10
C LYS A 260 9.37 27.15 -23.98
N PHE A 261 8.97 26.38 -24.98
CA PHE A 261 7.68 25.67 -24.96
C PHE A 261 7.63 24.67 -23.79
N PHE A 262 8.68 23.88 -23.59
CA PHE A 262 8.80 22.96 -22.49
C PHE A 262 8.77 23.70 -21.13
N ALA A 263 9.59 24.75 -20.99
CA ALA A 263 9.70 25.55 -19.77
C ALA A 263 8.35 26.11 -19.31
N GLN A 264 7.53 26.59 -20.26
CA GLN A 264 6.19 27.11 -19.97
C GLN A 264 5.27 26.02 -19.40
N HIS A 265 5.37 24.77 -19.86
CA HIS A 265 4.49 23.67 -19.46
C HIS A 265 4.95 22.95 -18.19
N TYR A 266 6.21 23.08 -17.81
CA TYR A 266 6.80 22.42 -16.64
C TYR A 266 7.32 23.38 -15.56
N ASP A 267 6.81 24.63 -15.56
CA ASP A 267 7.13 25.65 -14.56
C ASP A 267 8.64 25.95 -14.43
N VAL A 268 9.35 25.93 -15.55
CA VAL A 268 10.80 26.19 -15.57
C VAL A 268 11.06 27.69 -15.71
N THR A 269 11.62 28.31 -14.68
CA THR A 269 11.94 29.74 -14.63
C THR A 269 13.43 29.99 -14.42
N ASP A 270 13.88 31.23 -14.57
CA ASP A 270 15.28 31.59 -14.33
C ASP A 270 15.65 31.52 -12.83
N ALA A 271 14.68 31.76 -11.94
CA ALA A 271 14.88 31.67 -10.49
C ALA A 271 14.81 30.23 -9.96
N GLY A 272 14.20 29.32 -10.72
CA GLY A 272 13.87 27.98 -10.25
C GLY A 272 12.76 27.98 -9.18
N ASN A 273 12.48 26.81 -8.65
CA ASN A 273 11.52 26.61 -7.56
C ASN A 273 12.10 25.76 -6.40
N PHE A 274 13.38 25.37 -6.51
CA PHE A 274 14.12 24.60 -5.52
C PHE A 274 15.61 24.94 -5.60
N GLU A 275 16.13 25.74 -4.65
CA GLU A 275 17.55 26.11 -4.50
C GLU A 275 18.23 26.60 -5.80
N GLY A 276 17.51 27.42 -6.59
CA GLY A 276 17.99 27.93 -7.88
C GLY A 276 17.82 26.96 -9.06
N HIS A 277 17.37 25.74 -8.81
CA HIS A 277 17.01 24.74 -9.81
C HIS A 277 15.49 24.61 -9.95
N THR A 278 15.03 23.84 -10.90
CA THR A 278 13.62 23.56 -11.11
C THR A 278 13.30 22.09 -10.89
N ILE A 279 12.36 21.82 -10.00
CA ILE A 279 11.58 20.60 -9.96
C ILE A 279 10.48 20.72 -11.00
N LEU A 280 10.48 19.84 -11.99
CA LEU A 280 9.47 19.85 -13.05
C LEU A 280 8.09 19.52 -12.46
N ASN A 281 7.09 20.34 -12.80
CA ASN A 281 5.72 20.14 -12.35
C ASN A 281 4.72 20.70 -13.38
N ARG A 282 3.45 20.34 -13.23
CA ARG A 282 2.33 20.81 -14.05
C ARG A 282 1.23 21.48 -13.23
N LEU A 283 1.55 21.96 -12.04
CA LEU A 283 0.59 22.53 -11.09
C LEU A 283 -0.17 23.74 -11.60
N HIS A 284 0.37 24.45 -12.59
CA HIS A 284 -0.31 25.58 -13.28
C HIS A 284 -1.43 25.13 -14.22
N ARG A 285 -1.55 23.84 -14.51
CA ARG A 285 -2.64 23.26 -15.32
C ARG A 285 -2.90 23.98 -16.65
N LEU A 286 -1.83 24.37 -17.38
CA LEU A 286 -1.98 24.96 -18.70
C LEU A 286 -2.76 24.02 -19.62
N ALA A 287 -3.73 24.58 -20.36
CA ALA A 287 -4.47 23.83 -21.36
C ALA A 287 -3.52 23.31 -22.44
N ARG A 288 -3.69 22.06 -22.83
CA ARG A 288 -2.85 21.37 -23.82
C ARG A 288 -3.73 20.68 -24.84
N SER A 289 -3.37 20.82 -26.11
CA SER A 289 -3.93 20.00 -27.18
C SER A 289 -3.25 18.61 -27.20
N ALA A 290 -3.83 17.67 -27.90
CA ALA A 290 -3.18 16.37 -28.14
C ALA A 290 -1.83 16.52 -28.88
N ALA A 291 -1.71 17.52 -29.76
CA ALA A 291 -0.45 17.83 -30.45
C ALA A 291 0.61 18.38 -29.47
N ASP A 292 0.21 19.24 -28.51
CA ASP A 292 1.15 19.72 -27.48
C ASP A 292 1.64 18.56 -26.61
N GLU A 293 0.77 17.66 -26.19
CA GLU A 293 1.16 16.52 -25.38
C GLU A 293 2.10 15.55 -26.13
N ALA A 294 1.83 15.30 -27.41
CA ALA A 294 2.73 14.50 -28.25
C ALA A 294 4.12 15.17 -28.39
N ARG A 295 4.16 16.50 -28.58
CA ARG A 295 5.40 17.28 -28.61
C ARG A 295 6.13 17.23 -27.26
N LEU A 296 5.44 17.43 -26.16
CA LEU A 296 6.02 17.32 -24.81
C LEU A 296 6.56 15.93 -24.52
N THR A 297 5.90 14.87 -25.00
CA THR A 297 6.40 13.50 -24.86
C THR A 297 7.75 13.30 -25.57
N ALA A 298 7.90 13.81 -26.78
CA ALA A 298 9.17 13.76 -27.49
C ALA A 298 10.28 14.54 -26.76
N LEU A 299 9.95 15.72 -26.21
CA LEU A 299 10.91 16.54 -25.48
C LEU A 299 11.31 15.91 -24.14
N ARG A 300 10.36 15.26 -23.43
CA ARG A 300 10.67 14.49 -22.22
C ARG A 300 11.66 13.37 -22.50
N ALA A 301 11.52 12.68 -23.62
CA ALA A 301 12.44 11.59 -23.99
C ALA A 301 13.88 12.08 -24.15
N ILE A 302 14.09 13.24 -24.80
CA ILE A 302 15.42 13.86 -24.94
C ILE A 302 16.04 14.20 -23.57
N LEU A 303 15.23 14.81 -22.68
CA LEU A 303 15.72 15.16 -21.35
C LEU A 303 15.97 13.93 -20.47
N LEU A 304 15.15 12.89 -20.60
CA LEU A 304 15.35 11.63 -19.88
C LEU A 304 16.67 10.95 -20.30
N GLU A 305 16.95 10.94 -21.61
CA GLU A 305 18.21 10.42 -22.15
C GLU A 305 19.42 11.23 -21.62
N ALA A 306 19.35 12.55 -21.65
CA ALA A 306 20.39 13.42 -21.11
C ALA A 306 20.60 13.19 -19.60
N ARG A 307 19.50 13.07 -18.81
CA ARG A 307 19.56 12.74 -17.39
C ARG A 307 20.23 11.40 -17.12
N GLY A 308 20.12 10.45 -18.05
CA GLY A 308 20.75 9.15 -17.96
C GLY A 308 22.28 9.19 -17.83
N SER A 309 22.94 10.30 -18.22
CA SER A 309 24.38 10.52 -18.07
C SER A 309 24.80 11.01 -16.67
N ARG A 310 23.84 11.45 -15.85
CA ARG A 310 24.11 11.90 -14.47
C ARG A 310 24.38 10.71 -13.54
N VAL A 311 25.07 10.97 -12.43
CA VAL A 311 25.25 9.96 -11.37
C VAL A 311 23.86 9.62 -10.79
N ARG A 312 23.52 8.33 -10.81
CA ARG A 312 22.21 7.86 -10.35
C ARG A 312 22.14 7.84 -8.82
N PRO A 313 20.95 8.04 -8.23
CA PRO A 313 20.71 7.74 -6.83
C PRO A 313 21.03 6.28 -6.50
N GLY A 314 21.38 6.02 -5.24
CA GLY A 314 21.60 4.67 -4.75
C GLY A 314 20.35 3.78 -4.92
N LEU A 315 20.55 2.57 -5.41
CA LEU A 315 19.50 1.56 -5.50
C LEU A 315 19.61 0.62 -4.29
N ASP A 316 18.57 0.54 -3.47
CA ASP A 316 18.42 -0.55 -2.51
C ASP A 316 17.85 -1.76 -3.24
N ASP A 317 18.72 -2.64 -3.70
CA ASP A 317 18.42 -3.79 -4.55
C ASP A 317 17.87 -5.01 -3.77
N LYS A 318 17.52 -4.84 -2.49
CA LYS A 318 16.82 -5.88 -1.73
C LYS A 318 15.45 -6.16 -2.33
N VAL A 319 15.11 -7.43 -2.47
CA VAL A 319 13.75 -7.88 -2.77
C VAL A 319 13.06 -8.14 -1.43
N LEU A 320 12.11 -7.27 -1.06
CA LEU A 320 11.28 -7.41 0.13
C LEU A 320 9.97 -8.10 -0.26
N ALA A 321 9.59 -9.18 0.44
CA ALA A 321 8.45 -10.00 0.03
C ALA A 321 7.12 -9.22 0.14
N ASP A 322 6.92 -8.43 1.20
CA ASP A 322 5.72 -7.62 1.40
C ASP A 322 5.55 -6.52 0.34
N TRP A 323 6.59 -5.76 0.05
CA TRP A 323 6.52 -4.68 -0.95
C TRP A 323 6.34 -5.22 -2.36
N ASN A 324 6.99 -6.35 -2.67
CA ASN A 324 6.76 -7.07 -3.93
C ASN A 324 5.32 -7.61 -4.00
N GLY A 325 4.79 -8.16 -2.90
CA GLY A 325 3.41 -8.61 -2.83
C GLY A 325 2.40 -7.50 -3.16
N LEU A 326 2.62 -6.28 -2.64
CA LEU A 326 1.82 -5.11 -2.99
C LEU A 326 1.93 -4.79 -4.48
N MET A 327 3.15 -4.72 -5.03
CA MET A 327 3.36 -4.38 -6.44
C MET A 327 2.81 -5.46 -7.39
N ILE A 328 2.93 -6.75 -7.05
CA ILE A 328 2.37 -7.85 -7.85
C ILE A 328 0.84 -7.72 -7.92
N ALA A 329 0.16 -7.52 -6.79
CA ALA A 329 -1.29 -7.32 -6.78
C ALA A 329 -1.71 -6.10 -7.59
N SER A 330 -0.95 -5.01 -7.49
CA SER A 330 -1.20 -3.76 -8.22
C SER A 330 -1.05 -3.93 -9.74
N LEU A 331 0.01 -4.61 -10.19
CA LEU A 331 0.23 -4.91 -11.61
C LEU A 331 -0.89 -5.79 -12.18
N VAL A 332 -1.36 -6.78 -11.42
CA VAL A 332 -2.48 -7.65 -11.83
C VAL A 332 -3.76 -6.83 -11.98
N ASN A 333 -4.13 -6.06 -10.96
CA ASN A 333 -5.36 -5.29 -10.95
C ASN A 333 -5.35 -4.17 -12.01
N ALA A 334 -4.27 -3.41 -12.06
CA ALA A 334 -4.11 -2.33 -13.04
C ALA A 334 -4.00 -2.88 -14.47
N GLY A 335 -3.28 -3.99 -14.68
CA GLY A 335 -3.16 -4.64 -15.99
C GLY A 335 -4.51 -5.03 -16.59
N ILE A 336 -5.45 -5.48 -15.77
CA ILE A 336 -6.82 -5.78 -16.20
C ILE A 336 -7.57 -4.50 -16.59
N ILE A 337 -7.51 -3.47 -15.73
CA ILE A 337 -8.26 -2.21 -15.94
C ILE A 337 -7.77 -1.44 -17.16
N PHE A 338 -6.45 -1.44 -17.40
CA PHE A 338 -5.84 -0.72 -18.53
C PHE A 338 -5.71 -1.55 -19.80
N ASP A 339 -6.12 -2.83 -19.76
CA ASP A 339 -5.93 -3.80 -20.86
C ASP A 339 -4.44 -3.95 -21.27
N GLU A 340 -3.59 -4.17 -20.25
CA GLU A 340 -2.13 -4.33 -20.40
C GLU A 340 -1.69 -5.74 -19.96
N PRO A 341 -1.88 -6.77 -20.80
CA PRO A 341 -1.57 -8.16 -20.42
C PRO A 341 -0.09 -8.40 -20.10
N SER A 342 0.80 -7.56 -20.61
CA SER A 342 2.24 -7.59 -20.29
C SER A 342 2.50 -7.36 -18.79
N TRP A 343 1.68 -6.57 -18.10
CA TRP A 343 1.83 -6.31 -16.68
C TRP A 343 1.53 -7.56 -15.84
N LEU A 344 0.59 -8.38 -16.30
CA LEU A 344 0.32 -9.67 -15.67
C LEU A 344 1.53 -10.63 -15.81
N VAL A 345 2.25 -10.60 -16.94
CA VAL A 345 3.46 -11.40 -17.13
C VAL A 345 4.58 -10.96 -16.18
N ILE A 346 4.77 -9.65 -16.01
CA ILE A 346 5.74 -9.08 -15.06
C ILE A 346 5.39 -9.51 -13.63
N ALA A 347 4.12 -9.38 -13.24
CA ALA A 347 3.63 -9.80 -11.92
C ALA A 347 3.89 -11.30 -11.65
N LYS A 348 3.61 -12.17 -12.63
CA LYS A 348 3.87 -13.61 -12.53
C LYS A 348 5.35 -13.93 -12.32
N HIS A 349 6.26 -13.26 -13.03
CA HIS A 349 7.69 -13.49 -12.87
C HIS A 349 8.17 -13.15 -11.45
N ALA A 350 7.74 -12.00 -10.92
CA ALA A 350 8.10 -11.59 -9.56
C ALA A 350 7.50 -12.54 -8.51
N PHE A 351 6.23 -12.93 -8.68
CA PHE A 351 5.57 -13.91 -7.81
C PHE A 351 6.31 -15.25 -7.82
N ASP A 352 6.62 -15.78 -8.99
CA ASP A 352 7.30 -17.06 -9.17
C ASP A 352 8.69 -17.08 -8.53
N PHE A 353 9.42 -15.96 -8.60
CA PHE A 353 10.73 -15.85 -7.95
C PHE A 353 10.57 -15.96 -6.43
N ILE A 354 9.66 -15.20 -5.83
CA ILE A 354 9.45 -15.20 -4.37
C ILE A 354 8.94 -16.56 -3.90
N ALA A 355 7.97 -17.13 -4.59
CA ALA A 355 7.40 -18.43 -4.24
C ALA A 355 8.42 -19.57 -4.29
N ARG A 356 9.39 -19.53 -5.21
CA ARG A 356 10.40 -20.58 -5.36
C ARG A 356 11.68 -20.35 -4.58
N THR A 357 12.09 -19.08 -4.41
CA THR A 357 13.43 -18.73 -3.88
C THR A 357 13.36 -18.17 -2.46
N MET A 358 12.29 -17.46 -2.13
CA MET A 358 12.12 -16.85 -0.81
C MET A 358 11.16 -17.62 0.10
N THR A 359 10.71 -18.83 -0.32
CA THR A 359 9.88 -19.73 0.48
C THR A 359 10.69 -20.97 0.85
N ASN A 360 10.70 -21.31 2.13
CA ASN A 360 11.29 -22.54 2.66
C ASN A 360 10.18 -23.41 3.28
N ALA A 361 9.92 -24.59 2.70
CA ALA A 361 8.66 -25.32 2.89
C ALA A 361 7.48 -24.35 2.62
N ASP A 362 6.53 -24.18 3.53
CA ASP A 362 5.40 -23.28 3.37
C ASP A 362 5.62 -21.91 4.07
N ARG A 363 6.86 -21.56 4.43
CA ARG A 363 7.17 -20.32 5.17
C ARG A 363 7.95 -19.34 4.31
N LEU A 364 7.46 -18.09 4.26
CA LEU A 364 8.11 -16.99 3.58
C LEU A 364 9.32 -16.47 4.37
N GLY A 365 10.35 -16.01 3.64
CA GLY A 365 11.38 -15.12 4.16
C GLY A 365 11.04 -13.66 3.85
N HIS A 366 11.69 -12.75 4.56
CA HIS A 366 11.43 -11.31 4.47
C HIS A 366 12.18 -10.64 3.30
N SER A 367 13.48 -10.85 3.22
CA SER A 367 14.37 -10.10 2.32
C SER A 367 15.35 -11.01 1.60
N TRP A 368 15.48 -10.81 0.29
CA TRP A 368 16.50 -11.45 -0.53
C TRP A 368 17.45 -10.44 -1.12
N ARG A 369 18.74 -10.71 -1.00
CA ARG A 369 19.80 -9.94 -1.66
C ARG A 369 21.03 -10.80 -1.91
N ALA A 370 21.56 -10.80 -3.13
CA ALA A 370 22.83 -11.44 -3.49
C ALA A 370 22.95 -12.90 -3.01
N GLY A 371 21.91 -13.71 -3.16
CA GLY A 371 21.90 -15.13 -2.77
C GLY A 371 21.60 -15.37 -1.27
N ARG A 372 21.35 -14.33 -0.49
CA ARG A 372 21.05 -14.45 0.94
C ARG A 372 19.59 -14.12 1.24
N LEU A 373 18.90 -15.06 1.88
CA LEU A 373 17.54 -14.90 2.39
C LEU A 373 17.57 -14.56 3.89
N LEU A 374 16.86 -13.50 4.29
CA LEU A 374 16.54 -13.24 5.69
C LEU A 374 15.24 -14.00 6.03
N PHE A 375 15.32 -14.89 7.01
CA PHE A 375 14.25 -15.81 7.39
C PHE A 375 14.17 -15.92 8.92
N PRO A 376 12.98 -16.11 9.52
CA PRO A 376 11.67 -16.11 8.89
C PRO A 376 11.21 -14.73 8.41
N GLY A 377 10.15 -14.70 7.59
CA GLY A 377 9.47 -13.48 7.19
C GLY A 377 8.64 -12.87 8.31
N LEU A 378 8.04 -11.71 8.04
CA LEU A 378 7.13 -10.99 8.93
C LEU A 378 5.67 -11.23 8.53
N ALA A 379 4.73 -10.89 9.41
CA ALA A 379 3.30 -10.93 9.10
C ALA A 379 2.93 -10.14 7.84
N SER A 380 3.62 -9.01 7.57
CA SER A 380 3.46 -8.21 6.36
C SER A 380 3.78 -8.98 5.09
N ASP A 381 4.82 -9.82 5.12
CA ASP A 381 5.23 -10.65 3.99
C ASP A 381 4.13 -11.66 3.61
N PHE A 382 3.62 -12.38 4.62
CA PHE A 382 2.53 -13.32 4.42
C PHE A 382 1.26 -12.63 3.93
N ALA A 383 0.85 -11.55 4.59
CA ALA A 383 -0.38 -10.83 4.24
C ALA A 383 -0.34 -10.29 2.80
N ALA A 384 0.77 -9.66 2.38
CA ALA A 384 0.92 -9.08 1.06
C ALA A 384 1.06 -10.16 -0.04
N MET A 385 1.82 -11.24 0.21
CA MET A 385 2.01 -12.30 -0.77
C MET A 385 0.76 -13.19 -0.93
N ILE A 386 -0.03 -13.41 0.13
CA ILE A 386 -1.34 -14.06 0.02
C ILE A 386 -2.28 -13.18 -0.82
N ARG A 387 -2.32 -11.85 -0.58
CA ARG A 387 -3.09 -10.91 -1.41
C ARG A 387 -2.69 -10.99 -2.89
N ALA A 388 -1.39 -11.03 -3.18
CA ALA A 388 -0.87 -11.17 -4.54
C ALA A 388 -1.30 -12.50 -5.20
N ALA A 389 -1.21 -13.61 -4.48
CA ALA A 389 -1.65 -14.92 -4.94
C ALA A 389 -3.16 -14.94 -5.25
N LEU A 390 -3.98 -14.34 -4.39
CA LEU A 390 -5.43 -14.25 -4.60
C LEU A 390 -5.78 -13.36 -5.80
N ALA A 391 -5.07 -12.24 -6.01
CA ALA A 391 -5.24 -11.39 -7.19
C ALA A 391 -4.90 -12.15 -8.49
N LEU A 392 -3.78 -12.89 -8.51
CA LEU A 392 -3.40 -13.74 -9.63
C LEU A 392 -4.43 -14.84 -9.89
N HIS A 393 -4.93 -15.49 -8.84
CA HIS A 393 -5.98 -16.52 -8.96
C HIS A 393 -7.27 -15.94 -9.57
N GLU A 394 -7.75 -14.81 -9.05
CA GLU A 394 -8.96 -14.16 -9.59
C GLU A 394 -8.79 -13.74 -11.05
N ALA A 395 -7.61 -13.22 -11.43
CA ALA A 395 -7.32 -12.79 -12.79
C ALA A 395 -7.24 -13.95 -13.78
N THR A 396 -6.51 -15.02 -13.41
CA THR A 396 -6.17 -16.11 -14.35
C THR A 396 -7.08 -17.33 -14.25
N GLY A 397 -7.67 -17.60 -13.09
CA GLY A 397 -8.35 -18.85 -12.77
C GLY A 397 -7.40 -20.00 -12.47
N GLU A 398 -6.07 -19.78 -12.49
CA GLU A 398 -5.09 -20.82 -12.17
C GLU A 398 -5.16 -21.19 -10.69
N ARG A 399 -5.41 -22.48 -10.43
CA ARG A 399 -5.64 -22.99 -9.07
C ARG A 399 -4.38 -22.99 -8.21
N SER A 400 -3.22 -23.11 -8.83
CA SER A 400 -1.92 -23.10 -8.15
C SER A 400 -1.70 -21.87 -7.27
N TYR A 401 -2.18 -20.70 -7.69
CA TYR A 401 -2.10 -19.48 -6.89
C TYR A 401 -2.98 -19.55 -5.61
N LEU A 402 -4.19 -20.13 -5.73
CA LEU A 402 -5.04 -20.34 -4.55
C LEU A 402 -4.42 -21.37 -3.59
N GLU A 403 -3.86 -22.44 -4.12
CA GLU A 403 -3.17 -23.48 -3.33
C GLU A 403 -1.96 -22.92 -2.59
N GLN A 404 -1.19 -22.03 -3.24
CA GLN A 404 -0.07 -21.34 -2.61
C GLN A 404 -0.55 -20.35 -1.54
N ALA A 405 -1.62 -19.59 -1.80
CA ALA A 405 -2.23 -18.71 -0.79
C ALA A 405 -2.66 -19.48 0.45
N LEU A 406 -3.31 -20.63 0.27
CA LEU A 406 -3.74 -21.50 1.36
C LEU A 406 -2.56 -22.13 2.13
N ALA A 407 -1.47 -22.49 1.46
CA ALA A 407 -0.27 -23.00 2.11
C ALA A 407 0.37 -21.92 2.99
N TRP A 408 0.55 -20.72 2.46
CA TRP A 408 1.06 -19.58 3.24
C TRP A 408 0.12 -19.17 4.38
N GLN A 409 -1.22 -19.19 4.16
CA GLN A 409 -2.17 -18.87 5.23
C GLN A 409 -2.07 -19.85 6.39
N ARG A 410 -1.93 -21.17 6.11
CA ARG A 410 -1.73 -22.17 7.17
C ARG A 410 -0.43 -21.95 7.95
N ALA A 411 0.67 -21.61 7.27
CA ALA A 411 1.93 -21.31 7.93
C ALA A 411 1.84 -20.00 8.75
N PHE A 412 1.11 -19.01 8.24
CA PHE A 412 0.84 -17.76 8.93
C PHE A 412 0.04 -18.01 10.23
N ASP A 413 -1.02 -18.81 10.16
CA ASP A 413 -1.81 -19.20 11.33
C ASP A 413 -0.97 -20.00 12.35
N ALA A 414 -0.11 -20.88 11.88
CA ALA A 414 0.69 -21.74 12.76
C ALA A 414 1.73 -20.98 13.59
N HIS A 415 2.33 -19.92 13.01
CA HIS A 415 3.50 -19.26 13.63
C HIS A 415 3.24 -17.81 14.11
N TYR A 416 2.15 -17.18 13.67
CA TYR A 416 1.93 -15.76 13.97
C TYR A 416 0.61 -15.48 14.70
N ALA A 417 -0.33 -16.45 14.73
CA ALA A 417 -1.63 -16.22 15.33
C ALA A 417 -1.54 -15.85 16.82
N ASP A 418 -2.34 -14.86 17.21
CA ASP A 418 -2.61 -14.54 18.60
C ASP A 418 -3.98 -15.10 19.00
N PRO A 419 -4.00 -16.11 19.88
CA PRO A 419 -5.25 -16.74 20.31
C PRO A 419 -6.15 -15.80 21.12
N ASP A 420 -5.59 -14.77 21.77
CA ASP A 420 -6.33 -13.88 22.66
C ASP A 420 -7.12 -12.81 21.87
N THR A 421 -6.51 -12.24 20.85
CA THR A 421 -7.14 -11.21 20.01
C THR A 421 -7.76 -11.76 18.73
N GLY A 422 -7.34 -12.95 18.29
CA GLY A 422 -7.68 -13.52 16.97
C GLY A 422 -6.95 -12.87 15.81
N GLY A 423 -6.01 -11.96 16.09
CA GLY A 423 -5.11 -11.32 15.13
C GLY A 423 -3.78 -12.05 14.99
N TYR A 424 -2.78 -11.33 14.49
CA TYR A 424 -1.44 -11.85 14.25
C TYR A 424 -0.38 -10.92 14.85
N TYR A 425 0.61 -11.54 15.47
CA TYR A 425 1.86 -10.87 15.81
C TYR A 425 2.65 -10.52 14.54
N LEU A 426 3.48 -9.49 14.62
CA LEU A 426 4.34 -9.10 13.48
C LEU A 426 5.41 -10.15 13.20
N SER A 427 5.97 -10.78 14.25
CA SER A 427 7.07 -11.74 14.16
C SER A 427 6.60 -13.16 14.47
N ALA A 428 7.28 -14.15 13.90
CA ALA A 428 7.03 -15.57 14.15
C ALA A 428 7.27 -15.96 15.61
N ASP A 429 6.68 -17.09 16.05
CA ASP A 429 6.83 -17.62 17.40
C ASP A 429 8.24 -18.21 17.68
N ASP A 430 8.97 -18.51 16.61
CA ASP A 430 10.36 -19.00 16.64
C ASP A 430 11.37 -17.91 16.17
N ALA A 431 10.97 -16.65 16.16
CA ALA A 431 11.90 -15.54 15.97
C ALA A 431 12.68 -15.34 17.28
N ASP A 432 13.93 -15.77 17.27
CA ASP A 432 14.84 -15.63 18.41
C ASP A 432 15.25 -14.17 18.62
N ASP A 433 15.61 -13.81 19.87
CA ASP A 433 16.18 -12.51 20.26
C ASP A 433 15.24 -11.29 20.31
N LEU A 434 13.93 -11.44 20.30
CA LEU A 434 13.00 -10.34 20.51
C LEU A 434 12.58 -10.18 21.97
N LEU A 435 12.58 -8.93 22.46
CA LEU A 435 12.10 -8.59 23.79
C LEU A 435 10.61 -8.93 24.00
N LEU A 436 9.82 -8.73 22.96
CA LEU A 436 8.41 -9.07 22.87
C LEU A 436 8.01 -9.22 21.39
N ARG A 437 6.89 -9.87 21.14
CA ARG A 437 6.29 -9.98 19.80
C ARG A 437 5.24 -8.87 19.64
N PRO A 438 5.51 -7.83 18.83
CA PRO A 438 4.56 -6.73 18.70
C PRO A 438 3.37 -7.10 17.81
N HIS A 439 2.20 -6.50 18.07
CA HIS A 439 1.06 -6.49 17.16
C HIS A 439 1.14 -5.26 16.26
N ALA A 440 1.23 -5.48 14.94
CA ALA A 440 1.12 -4.40 13.98
C ALA A 440 -0.36 -4.15 13.64
N THR A 441 -1.02 -3.27 14.38
CA THR A 441 -2.44 -2.95 14.18
C THR A 441 -2.67 -1.58 13.56
N ALA A 442 -1.72 -0.65 13.70
CA ALA A 442 -1.80 0.67 13.09
C ALA A 442 -1.20 0.66 11.67
N ASP A 443 -1.80 1.47 10.81
CA ASP A 443 -1.27 1.73 9.47
C ASP A 443 -0.05 2.65 9.54
N ASP A 444 0.90 2.40 8.65
CA ASP A 444 2.05 3.26 8.38
C ASP A 444 2.00 3.66 6.89
N ALA A 445 3.14 3.81 6.23
CA ALA A 445 3.20 4.03 4.78
C ALA A 445 2.59 2.85 3.98
N THR A 446 2.52 1.67 4.58
CA THR A 446 1.80 0.50 4.08
C THR A 446 0.63 0.15 5.00
N PRO A 447 -0.43 -0.51 4.48
CA PRO A 447 -1.51 -1.03 5.31
C PRO A 447 -0.97 -2.03 6.34
N ASN A 448 -1.48 -1.99 7.56
CA ASN A 448 -1.05 -2.94 8.59
C ASN A 448 -1.37 -4.40 8.20
N PRO A 449 -0.50 -5.37 8.58
CA PRO A 449 -0.63 -6.76 8.14
C PRO A 449 -1.93 -7.42 8.61
N ASN A 450 -2.45 -7.05 9.76
CA ASN A 450 -3.70 -7.59 10.28
C ASN A 450 -4.91 -7.18 9.42
N ALA A 451 -4.94 -5.93 8.94
CA ALA A 451 -5.99 -5.46 8.04
C ALA A 451 -5.94 -6.17 6.67
N VAL A 452 -4.74 -6.38 6.13
CA VAL A 452 -4.56 -7.13 4.88
C VAL A 452 -4.93 -8.60 5.07
N ALA A 453 -4.53 -9.22 6.19
CA ALA A 453 -4.91 -10.59 6.55
C ALA A 453 -6.44 -10.73 6.66
N ALA A 454 -7.13 -9.80 7.30
CA ALA A 454 -8.58 -9.80 7.37
C ALA A 454 -9.24 -9.78 5.98
N GLN A 455 -8.74 -8.95 5.06
CA GLN A 455 -9.23 -8.93 3.67
C GLN A 455 -8.95 -10.26 2.95
N ASN A 456 -7.78 -10.86 3.17
CA ASN A 456 -7.42 -12.17 2.59
C ASN A 456 -8.35 -13.28 3.11
N LEU A 457 -8.60 -13.32 4.41
CA LEU A 457 -9.50 -14.30 5.04
C LEU A 457 -10.94 -14.19 4.50
N VAL A 458 -11.44 -12.95 4.31
CA VAL A 458 -12.76 -12.73 3.66
C VAL A 458 -12.79 -13.29 2.24
N ARG A 459 -11.71 -13.11 1.46
CA ARG A 459 -11.60 -13.66 0.10
C ARG A 459 -11.45 -15.17 0.10
N LEU A 460 -10.61 -15.72 0.98
CA LEU A 460 -10.38 -17.16 1.12
C LEU A 460 -11.66 -17.91 1.47
N ALA A 461 -12.53 -17.34 2.32
CA ALA A 461 -13.82 -17.94 2.65
C ALA A 461 -14.66 -18.25 1.40
N VAL A 462 -14.65 -17.35 0.41
CA VAL A 462 -15.37 -17.52 -0.85
C VAL A 462 -14.61 -18.39 -1.83
N LEU A 463 -13.33 -18.10 -2.04
CA LEU A 463 -12.50 -18.72 -3.10
C LEU A 463 -12.14 -20.18 -2.77
N ALA A 464 -11.92 -20.50 -1.48
CA ALA A 464 -11.66 -21.87 -1.03
C ALA A 464 -12.93 -22.64 -0.60
N GLY A 465 -14.07 -21.94 -0.47
CA GLY A 465 -15.32 -22.58 -0.09
C GLY A 465 -15.38 -23.03 1.38
N ASP A 466 -14.66 -22.37 2.29
CA ASP A 466 -14.56 -22.76 3.68
C ASP A 466 -14.95 -21.61 4.62
N GLU A 467 -16.01 -21.83 5.38
CA GLU A 467 -16.61 -20.85 6.30
C GLU A 467 -15.69 -20.52 7.51
N GLN A 468 -14.77 -21.39 7.86
CA GLN A 468 -13.85 -21.13 8.97
C GLN A 468 -13.00 -19.86 8.73
N TRP A 469 -12.63 -19.56 7.48
CA TRP A 469 -11.89 -18.34 7.12
C TRP A 469 -12.71 -17.08 7.40
N ARG A 470 -14.03 -17.12 7.15
CA ARG A 470 -14.91 -15.99 7.48
C ARG A 470 -15.00 -15.76 8.99
N GLN A 471 -15.15 -16.84 9.76
CA GLN A 471 -15.19 -16.75 11.22
C GLN A 471 -13.86 -16.24 11.80
N GLN A 472 -12.74 -16.60 11.18
CA GLN A 472 -11.43 -16.10 11.57
C GLN A 472 -11.30 -14.61 11.23
N ALA A 473 -11.76 -14.15 10.05
CA ALA A 473 -11.81 -12.73 9.69
C ALA A 473 -12.65 -11.93 10.69
N ASP A 474 -13.82 -12.44 11.09
CA ASP A 474 -14.70 -11.80 12.05
C ASP A 474 -14.00 -11.64 13.42
N ARG A 475 -13.36 -12.69 13.94
CA ARG A 475 -12.61 -12.63 15.20
C ARG A 475 -11.45 -11.61 15.14
N LEU A 476 -10.68 -11.62 14.06
CA LEU A 476 -9.56 -10.70 13.86
C LEU A 476 -10.06 -9.24 13.83
N ILE A 477 -11.09 -8.95 13.03
CA ILE A 477 -11.65 -7.59 12.94
C ILE A 477 -12.17 -7.13 14.30
N GLU A 478 -12.98 -7.95 14.98
CA GLU A 478 -13.53 -7.63 16.31
C GLU A 478 -12.42 -7.41 17.35
N GLY A 479 -11.35 -8.19 17.31
CA GLY A 479 -10.24 -8.10 18.27
C GLY A 479 -9.46 -6.79 18.17
N ILE A 480 -9.37 -6.20 16.97
CA ILE A 480 -8.57 -4.97 16.74
C ILE A 480 -9.46 -3.71 16.60
N LEU A 481 -10.76 -3.86 16.41
CA LEU A 481 -11.66 -2.75 16.08
C LEU A 481 -11.70 -1.63 17.13
N SER A 482 -11.41 -1.96 18.40
CA SER A 482 -11.30 -0.97 19.48
C SER A 482 -10.14 0.01 19.27
N ALA A 483 -9.03 -0.44 18.67
CA ALA A 483 -7.91 0.43 18.33
C ALA A 483 -8.31 1.42 17.21
N ALA A 484 -9.07 0.97 16.20
CA ALA A 484 -9.60 1.82 15.15
C ALA A 484 -10.59 2.86 15.71
N ALA A 485 -11.42 2.50 16.69
CA ALA A 485 -12.35 3.42 17.34
C ALA A 485 -11.64 4.53 18.13
N SER A 486 -10.47 4.25 18.69
CA SER A 486 -9.67 5.22 19.45
C SER A 486 -8.78 6.11 18.57
N ASN A 487 -8.32 5.59 17.45
CA ASN A 487 -7.47 6.30 16.48
C ASN A 487 -7.87 5.94 15.04
N LEU A 488 -8.89 6.65 14.54
CA LEU A 488 -9.46 6.38 13.22
C LEU A 488 -8.44 6.47 12.07
N PHE A 489 -7.62 7.52 12.05
CA PHE A 489 -6.66 7.76 10.97
C PHE A 489 -5.51 6.76 10.93
N GLY A 490 -5.17 6.17 12.06
CA GLY A 490 -4.11 5.17 12.15
C GLY A 490 -4.57 3.73 11.87
N HIS A 491 -5.86 3.50 11.57
CA HIS A 491 -6.40 2.14 11.40
C HIS A 491 -7.38 2.03 10.21
N VAL A 492 -7.18 2.86 9.19
CA VAL A 492 -8.10 2.95 8.04
C VAL A 492 -8.10 1.66 7.22
N ALA A 493 -6.97 0.97 7.10
CA ALA A 493 -6.91 -0.30 6.40
C ALA A 493 -7.80 -1.38 7.07
N LEU A 494 -7.95 -1.36 8.39
CA LEU A 494 -8.88 -2.25 9.09
C LEU A 494 -10.34 -1.92 8.75
N LEU A 495 -10.68 -0.63 8.62
CA LEU A 495 -12.01 -0.20 8.17
C LEU A 495 -12.28 -0.60 6.72
N ASN A 496 -11.26 -0.59 5.86
CA ASN A 496 -11.34 -1.12 4.50
C ASN A 496 -11.61 -2.64 4.50
N ALA A 497 -11.02 -3.39 5.44
CA ALA A 497 -11.31 -4.81 5.62
C ALA A 497 -12.74 -5.04 6.11
N LEU A 498 -13.21 -4.24 7.07
CA LEU A 498 -14.58 -4.29 7.55
C LEU A 498 -15.59 -3.97 6.43
N ASP A 499 -15.32 -2.97 5.58
CA ASP A 499 -16.16 -2.68 4.39
C ASP A 499 -16.23 -3.88 3.44
N LEU A 500 -15.09 -4.49 3.12
CA LEU A 500 -15.07 -5.70 2.28
C LEU A 500 -15.88 -6.83 2.91
N ARG A 501 -15.75 -7.02 4.22
CA ARG A 501 -16.49 -8.06 4.97
C ARG A 501 -18.01 -7.84 4.94
N LEU A 502 -18.45 -6.60 5.09
CA LEU A 502 -19.88 -6.25 5.18
C LEU A 502 -20.54 -6.03 3.81
N ARG A 503 -19.79 -5.47 2.85
CA ARG A 503 -20.32 -4.97 1.56
C ARG A 503 -19.56 -5.47 0.32
N GLY A 504 -18.62 -6.41 0.49
CA GLY A 504 -17.94 -7.06 -0.63
C GLY A 504 -18.94 -7.77 -1.53
N ALA A 505 -18.87 -7.52 -2.85
CA ALA A 505 -19.69 -8.22 -3.84
C ALA A 505 -19.00 -9.54 -4.23
N GLN A 506 -19.61 -10.65 -3.87
CA GLN A 506 -19.17 -11.99 -4.28
C GLN A 506 -19.85 -12.32 -5.62
N ILE A 507 -19.05 -12.47 -6.66
CA ILE A 507 -19.53 -12.74 -8.02
C ILE A 507 -19.19 -14.18 -8.36
N VAL A 508 -20.20 -15.02 -8.40
CA VAL A 508 -20.05 -16.45 -8.67
C VAL A 508 -20.50 -16.72 -10.09
N VAL A 509 -19.58 -17.11 -10.97
CA VAL A 509 -19.86 -17.40 -12.37
C VAL A 509 -19.88 -18.91 -12.58
N THR A 510 -21.00 -19.41 -13.11
CA THR A 510 -21.18 -20.84 -13.47
C THR A 510 -20.95 -21.06 -14.96
N GLY A 511 -20.59 -22.29 -15.31
CA GLY A 511 -20.35 -22.70 -16.69
C GLY A 511 -18.87 -22.60 -17.10
N ALA A 512 -18.59 -23.09 -18.32
CA ALA A 512 -17.25 -23.12 -18.92
C ALA A 512 -17.32 -22.88 -20.44
N ASP A 513 -18.25 -22.04 -20.86
CA ASP A 513 -18.48 -21.66 -22.25
C ASP A 513 -18.12 -20.18 -22.50
N ALA A 514 -18.17 -19.72 -23.72
CA ALA A 514 -17.87 -18.34 -24.11
C ALA A 514 -18.72 -17.29 -23.35
N ARG A 515 -19.93 -17.65 -22.89
CA ARG A 515 -20.75 -16.76 -22.05
C ARG A 515 -20.16 -16.63 -20.66
N ALA A 516 -19.71 -17.72 -20.06
CA ALA A 516 -19.01 -17.69 -18.76
C ALA A 516 -17.74 -16.82 -18.85
N ASP A 517 -16.97 -16.97 -19.93
CA ASP A 517 -15.76 -16.14 -20.14
C ASP A 517 -16.10 -14.65 -20.26
N ALA A 518 -17.18 -14.30 -21.00
CA ALA A 518 -17.62 -12.91 -21.12
C ALA A 518 -18.11 -12.32 -19.76
N LEU A 519 -18.82 -13.13 -18.96
CA LEU A 519 -19.25 -12.73 -17.62
C LEU A 519 -18.04 -12.53 -16.67
N ILE A 520 -17.04 -13.41 -16.73
CA ILE A 520 -15.80 -13.29 -15.99
C ILE A 520 -15.06 -12.01 -16.39
N ALA A 521 -14.90 -11.76 -17.69
CA ALA A 521 -14.24 -10.56 -18.19
C ALA A 521 -14.94 -9.28 -17.70
N ALA A 522 -16.28 -9.24 -17.75
CA ALA A 522 -17.04 -8.10 -17.22
C ALA A 522 -16.92 -7.95 -15.70
N ALA A 523 -16.91 -9.05 -14.96
CA ALA A 523 -16.69 -9.03 -13.51
C ALA A 523 -15.29 -8.52 -13.14
N LEU A 524 -14.25 -8.89 -13.91
CA LEU A 524 -12.89 -8.42 -13.71
C LEU A 524 -12.73 -6.91 -13.96
N GLN A 525 -13.60 -6.31 -14.75
CA GLN A 525 -13.66 -4.86 -14.98
C GLN A 525 -14.35 -4.09 -13.84
N LEU A 526 -14.85 -4.73 -12.79
CA LEU A 526 -15.38 -4.05 -11.60
C LEU A 526 -14.26 -3.61 -10.65
N PRO A 527 -14.49 -2.61 -9.76
CA PRO A 527 -13.51 -2.20 -8.76
C PRO A 527 -13.04 -3.38 -7.90
N PHE A 528 -11.78 -3.76 -8.06
CA PHE A 528 -11.16 -4.95 -7.44
C PHE A 528 -11.18 -4.90 -5.91
N ILE A 529 -11.16 -3.70 -5.31
CA ILE A 529 -11.22 -3.53 -3.86
C ILE A 529 -12.54 -4.06 -3.27
N GLY A 530 -13.63 -4.00 -4.01
CA GLY A 530 -14.97 -4.33 -3.54
C GLY A 530 -15.55 -5.61 -4.13
N ARG A 531 -14.84 -6.38 -4.96
CA ARG A 531 -15.31 -7.64 -5.54
C ARG A 531 -14.50 -8.84 -5.08
N ILE A 532 -15.14 -10.01 -5.13
CA ILE A 532 -14.52 -11.34 -5.01
C ILE A 532 -15.10 -12.18 -6.14
N LEU A 533 -14.25 -12.64 -7.06
CA LEU A 533 -14.69 -13.39 -8.25
C LEU A 533 -14.37 -14.87 -8.11
N LEU A 534 -15.41 -15.70 -8.09
CA LEU A 534 -15.30 -17.14 -8.09
C LEU A 534 -15.80 -17.76 -9.42
N ARG A 535 -14.94 -18.53 -10.06
CA ARG A 535 -15.32 -19.41 -11.17
C ARG A 535 -15.81 -20.73 -10.59
N ALA A 536 -17.12 -20.90 -10.48
CA ALA A 536 -17.72 -22.10 -9.88
C ALA A 536 -18.07 -23.12 -10.95
N GLY A 537 -17.32 -24.22 -11.00
CA GLY A 537 -17.70 -25.37 -11.83
C GLY A 537 -18.93 -26.12 -11.30
N THR A 538 -19.05 -26.20 -9.96
CA THR A 538 -20.17 -26.88 -9.26
C THR A 538 -20.51 -26.16 -7.97
N ALA A 539 -21.72 -26.39 -7.44
CA ALA A 539 -22.15 -25.85 -6.14
C ALA A 539 -21.27 -26.28 -4.95
N ALA A 540 -20.54 -27.39 -5.08
CA ALA A 540 -19.62 -27.88 -4.06
C ALA A 540 -18.39 -26.95 -3.87
N ALA A 541 -18.16 -26.00 -4.77
CA ALA A 541 -17.08 -25.00 -4.65
C ALA A 541 -17.39 -23.88 -3.63
N LEU A 542 -18.59 -23.82 -3.08
CA LEU A 542 -19.03 -22.79 -2.14
C LEU A 542 -19.21 -23.34 -0.72
N PRO A 543 -19.06 -22.49 0.32
CA PRO A 543 -19.48 -22.86 1.67
C PRO A 543 -20.96 -23.31 1.68
N ALA A 544 -21.30 -24.30 2.50
CA ALA A 544 -22.66 -24.84 2.56
C ALA A 544 -23.73 -23.75 2.89
N ALA A 545 -23.36 -22.75 3.67
CA ALA A 545 -24.22 -21.62 4.04
C ALA A 545 -24.20 -20.47 3.01
N HIS A 546 -23.47 -20.60 1.89
CA HIS A 546 -23.37 -19.53 0.91
C HIS A 546 -24.73 -19.30 0.19
N PRO A 547 -25.22 -18.06 0.10
CA PRO A 547 -26.56 -17.76 -0.42
C PRO A 547 -26.75 -18.11 -1.91
N ALA A 548 -25.68 -18.35 -2.68
CA ALA A 548 -25.75 -18.82 -4.05
C ALA A 548 -25.79 -20.36 -4.19
N GLN A 549 -25.58 -21.14 -3.12
CA GLN A 549 -25.42 -22.59 -3.19
C GLN A 549 -26.58 -23.30 -3.92
N GLU A 550 -27.82 -23.01 -3.52
CA GLU A 550 -29.01 -23.61 -4.16
C GLU A 550 -29.22 -23.08 -5.57
N LYS A 551 -28.94 -21.78 -5.80
CA LYS A 551 -29.14 -21.13 -7.11
C LYS A 551 -28.20 -21.69 -8.18
N ILE A 552 -26.96 -21.98 -7.82
CA ILE A 552 -25.95 -22.57 -8.71
C ILE A 552 -26.36 -23.99 -9.12
N THR A 553 -26.87 -24.77 -8.16
CA THR A 553 -27.34 -26.14 -8.41
C THR A 553 -28.54 -26.16 -9.39
N ALA A 554 -29.37 -25.13 -9.34
CA ALA A 554 -30.53 -24.98 -10.24
C ALA A 554 -30.19 -24.37 -11.60
N ALA A 555 -28.99 -23.80 -11.78
CA ALA A 555 -28.62 -23.13 -13.02
C ALA A 555 -28.38 -24.14 -14.16
N GLN A 556 -29.16 -24.00 -15.25
CA GLN A 556 -29.06 -24.85 -16.45
C GLN A 556 -28.15 -24.25 -17.53
N THR A 557 -27.76 -22.99 -17.38
CA THR A 557 -26.94 -22.25 -18.34
C THR A 557 -25.91 -21.41 -17.59
N SER A 558 -24.84 -20.98 -18.28
CA SER A 558 -23.84 -20.09 -17.74
C SER A 558 -24.47 -18.77 -17.29
N ALA A 559 -24.23 -18.38 -16.03
CA ALA A 559 -24.77 -17.17 -15.42
C ALA A 559 -23.84 -16.67 -14.30
N ALA A 560 -23.94 -15.38 -13.97
CA ALA A 560 -23.32 -14.79 -12.78
C ALA A 560 -24.37 -14.60 -11.68
N PHE A 561 -23.99 -14.90 -10.44
CA PHE A 561 -24.77 -14.63 -9.23
C PHE A 561 -23.99 -13.64 -8.38
N ILE A 562 -24.60 -12.49 -8.12
CA ILE A 562 -23.98 -11.41 -7.32
C ILE A 562 -24.58 -11.46 -5.93
N CYS A 563 -23.73 -11.74 -4.93
CA CYS A 563 -24.14 -11.84 -3.54
C CYS A 563 -23.46 -10.74 -2.70
N VAL A 564 -24.24 -10.07 -1.84
CA VAL A 564 -23.75 -9.12 -0.83
C VAL A 564 -24.37 -9.51 0.50
N GLY A 565 -23.57 -9.76 1.51
CA GLY A 565 -24.05 -10.30 2.78
C GLY A 565 -24.76 -11.65 2.59
N ALA A 566 -26.00 -11.74 3.08
CA ALA A 566 -26.83 -12.95 3.02
C ALA A 566 -27.74 -13.02 1.78
N THR A 567 -27.71 -12.04 0.89
CA THR A 567 -28.60 -11.95 -0.27
C THR A 567 -27.86 -12.13 -1.59
N CYS A 568 -28.49 -12.80 -2.55
CA CYS A 568 -27.98 -12.94 -3.92
C CYS A 568 -29.00 -12.46 -4.94
N SER A 569 -28.51 -11.90 -6.04
CA SER A 569 -29.28 -11.52 -7.21
C SER A 569 -30.00 -12.70 -7.85
N LEU A 570 -30.92 -12.39 -8.77
CA LEU A 570 -31.32 -13.32 -9.82
C LEU A 570 -30.11 -13.65 -10.73
N PRO A 571 -30.14 -14.76 -11.49
CA PRO A 571 -29.11 -15.07 -12.46
C PRO A 571 -28.92 -13.93 -13.46
N VAL A 572 -27.68 -13.47 -13.63
CA VAL A 572 -27.28 -12.47 -14.62
C VAL A 572 -26.64 -13.20 -15.80
N ALA A 573 -27.27 -13.14 -16.99
CA ALA A 573 -26.78 -13.83 -18.18
C ALA A 573 -26.06 -12.88 -19.16
N ALA A 574 -26.25 -11.58 -19.05
CA ALA A 574 -25.66 -10.56 -19.92
C ALA A 574 -24.51 -9.81 -19.20
N PRO A 575 -23.31 -9.75 -19.78
CA PRO A 575 -22.14 -9.14 -19.15
C PRO A 575 -22.32 -7.66 -18.77
N ASP A 576 -23.07 -6.89 -19.59
CA ASP A 576 -23.36 -5.47 -19.39
C ASP A 576 -24.25 -5.19 -18.16
N GLN A 577 -24.98 -6.19 -17.67
CA GLN A 577 -25.83 -6.07 -16.47
C GLN A 577 -25.08 -6.28 -15.15
N ILE A 578 -23.85 -6.78 -15.18
CA ILE A 578 -23.09 -7.12 -13.96
C ILE A 578 -22.84 -5.87 -13.10
N ALA A 579 -22.38 -4.78 -13.70
CA ALA A 579 -22.05 -3.54 -12.98
C ALA A 579 -23.27 -2.94 -12.27
N ASP A 580 -24.39 -2.84 -12.97
CA ASP A 580 -25.63 -2.29 -12.43
C ASP A 580 -26.20 -3.18 -11.32
N THR A 581 -26.11 -4.51 -11.49
CA THR A 581 -26.55 -5.47 -10.48
C THR A 581 -25.70 -5.36 -9.21
N VAL A 582 -24.36 -5.26 -9.34
CA VAL A 582 -23.47 -5.05 -8.19
C VAL A 582 -23.80 -3.75 -7.48
N ALA A 583 -23.99 -2.65 -8.22
CA ALA A 583 -24.34 -1.36 -7.64
C ALA A 583 -25.70 -1.40 -6.91
N ALA A 584 -26.69 -2.08 -7.45
CA ALA A 584 -27.99 -2.27 -6.80
C ALA A 584 -27.87 -3.09 -5.52
N MET A 585 -27.18 -4.25 -5.56
CA MET A 585 -26.98 -5.13 -4.41
C MET A 585 -26.18 -4.51 -3.27
N ARG A 586 -25.27 -3.58 -3.57
CA ARG A 586 -24.48 -2.87 -2.54
C ARG A 586 -25.24 -1.75 -1.83
N ARG A 587 -26.30 -1.22 -2.44
CA ARG A 587 -27.16 -0.17 -1.85
C ARG A 587 -28.27 -0.72 -0.96
N THR A 588 -28.65 -1.98 -1.10
CA THR A 588 -29.59 -2.69 -0.24
C THR A 588 -28.89 -3.24 1.01
#